data_b99e76ba28287e6312d2c298312a9492
#
_entry.id   b99e76ba28287e6312d2c298312a9492
#
_cell.length_a   1.000
_cell.length_b   1.000
_cell.length_c   1.000
_cell.angle_alpha   90.00
_cell.angle_beta   90.00
_cell.angle_gamma   90.00
#
_symmetry.space_group_name_H-M   'P 1'
#
loop_
_entity.id
_entity.type
_entity.pdbx_description
1 polymer ?
#
loop_
_entity_poly.entity_id
_entity_poly.type
_entity_poly.pdbx_seq_one_letter_code
_entity_poly.pdbx_strand_id
1 'polypeptide(L)'
;MHKIKSENIKDGILTIKTEKTKDILTIPLNDYAMEIIDRHTKKNIIVLPHVISNQKMNDYLKDLGELAGFDDLVEQHRYSGSKKVTTKTEKYNLLTTHAARRTFVTVALEKGFRPEVVMKMTGHKNYATFNGT
;
A
#
# COMPACT_ATOMS: atom_id res chain seq x y z
N MET A 1 12.74 8.48 0.57
CA MET A 1 11.51 8.35 -0.21
C MET A 1 11.87 8.44 -1.70
N HIS A 2 11.70 7.36 -2.47
CA HIS A 2 12.09 7.35 -3.88
C HIS A 2 11.21 8.32 -4.67
N LYS A 3 11.84 9.26 -5.35
CA LYS A 3 11.17 10.04 -6.38
C LYS A 3 11.10 9.15 -7.62
N ILE A 4 9.90 8.71 -7.97
CA ILE A 4 9.68 8.01 -9.24
C ILE A 4 9.87 9.03 -10.34
N LYS A 5 10.81 8.73 -11.25
CA LYS A 5 11.13 9.55 -12.41
C LYS A 5 10.53 8.90 -13.65
N SER A 6 10.40 9.67 -14.72
CA SER A 6 9.94 9.16 -16.03
C SER A 6 10.81 8.01 -16.57
N GLU A 7 12.10 8.02 -16.30
CA GLU A 7 13.03 6.94 -16.66
C GLU A 7 12.73 5.58 -15.99
N ASN A 8 11.97 5.59 -14.87
CA ASN A 8 11.54 4.38 -14.18
C ASN A 8 10.33 3.70 -14.84
N ILE A 9 9.72 4.36 -15.83
CA ILE A 9 8.54 3.84 -16.52
C ILE A 9 8.88 3.64 -17.99
N LYS A 10 8.77 2.38 -18.44
CA LYS A 10 8.96 1.99 -19.85
C LYS A 10 7.89 0.99 -20.24
N ASP A 11 7.28 1.19 -21.38
CA ASP A 11 6.29 0.27 -21.97
C ASP A 11 5.16 -0.12 -20.99
N GLY A 12 4.65 0.85 -20.20
CA GLY A 12 3.61 0.61 -19.20
C GLY A 12 4.08 -0.16 -17.95
N ILE A 13 5.39 -0.29 -17.77
CA ILE A 13 5.98 -1.00 -16.63
C ILE A 13 6.79 -0.03 -15.77
N LEU A 14 6.45 0.02 -14.49
CA LEU A 14 7.21 0.75 -13.49
C LEU A 14 8.28 -0.17 -12.88
N THR A 15 9.54 0.24 -13.00
CA THR A 15 10.69 -0.45 -12.39
C THR A 15 11.29 0.42 -11.30
N ILE A 16 11.25 -0.04 -10.06
CA ILE A 16 11.81 0.67 -8.91
C ILE A 16 12.71 -0.23 -8.07
N LYS A 17 13.76 0.36 -7.52
CA LYS A 17 14.64 -0.32 -6.56
C LYS A 17 14.21 0.08 -5.14
N THR A 18 13.89 -0.90 -4.30
CA THR A 18 13.49 -0.64 -2.91
C THR A 18 14.69 -0.14 -2.10
N GLU A 19 14.46 0.83 -1.21
CA GLU A 19 15.54 1.38 -0.37
C GLU A 19 16.04 0.39 0.67
N LYS A 20 15.10 -0.32 1.30
CA LYS A 20 15.39 -1.19 2.44
C LYS A 20 16.06 -2.50 2.05
N THR A 21 15.57 -3.14 1.00
CA THR A 21 16.03 -4.48 0.60
C THR A 21 16.88 -4.48 -0.67
N LYS A 22 16.99 -3.31 -1.34
CA LYS A 22 17.68 -3.13 -2.62
C LYS A 22 17.16 -3.99 -3.77
N ASP A 23 15.95 -4.55 -3.61
CA ASP A 23 15.32 -5.36 -4.64
C ASP A 23 14.74 -4.50 -5.75
N ILE A 24 14.67 -5.08 -6.94
CA ILE A 24 14.02 -4.48 -8.09
C ILE A 24 12.56 -4.99 -8.09
N LEU A 25 11.62 -4.06 -8.04
CA LEU A 25 10.20 -4.33 -8.23
C LEU A 25 9.81 -3.92 -9.65
N THR A 26 9.09 -4.80 -10.32
CA THR A 26 8.54 -4.59 -11.65
C THR A 26 7.03 -4.65 -11.56
N ILE A 27 6.36 -3.52 -11.79
CA ILE A 27 4.92 -3.36 -11.58
C ILE A 27 4.28 -2.94 -12.90
N PRO A 28 3.41 -3.76 -13.50
CA PRO A 28 2.63 -3.35 -14.66
C PRO A 28 1.65 -2.25 -14.25
N LEU A 29 1.57 -1.20 -15.04
CA LEU A 29 0.67 -0.08 -14.83
C LEU A 29 -0.59 -0.28 -15.66
N ASN A 30 -1.75 -0.04 -15.07
CA ASN A 30 -3.01 -0.01 -15.79
C ASN A 30 -3.23 1.37 -16.45
N ASP A 31 -4.25 1.49 -17.30
CA ASP A 31 -4.54 2.69 -18.08
C ASP A 31 -4.78 3.90 -17.16
N TYR A 32 -5.46 3.73 -16.02
CA TYR A 32 -5.69 4.81 -15.05
C TYR A 32 -4.38 5.34 -14.45
N ALA A 33 -3.45 4.44 -14.12
CA ALA A 33 -2.14 4.84 -13.59
C ALA A 33 -1.33 5.58 -14.66
N MET A 34 -1.37 5.11 -15.90
CA MET A 34 -0.71 5.77 -17.03
C MET A 34 -1.29 7.17 -17.28
N GLU A 35 -2.60 7.32 -17.26
CA GLU A 35 -3.26 8.62 -17.43
C GLU A 35 -2.83 9.63 -16.35
N ILE A 36 -2.76 9.20 -15.07
CA ILE A 36 -2.28 10.05 -13.98
C ILE A 36 -0.83 10.47 -14.20
N ILE A 37 0.02 9.52 -14.60
CA ILE A 37 1.43 9.77 -14.88
C ILE A 37 1.57 10.79 -16.02
N ASP A 38 0.85 10.62 -17.12
CA ASP A 38 0.89 11.51 -18.28
C ASP A 38 0.45 12.95 -17.92
N ARG A 39 -0.58 13.09 -17.11
CA ARG A 39 -1.03 14.41 -16.63
C ARG A 39 0.05 15.12 -15.82
N HIS A 40 0.82 14.38 -15.01
CA HIS A 40 1.87 14.96 -14.18
C HIS A 40 3.18 15.16 -14.94
N THR A 41 3.54 14.26 -15.85
CA THR A 41 4.77 14.35 -16.65
C THR A 41 4.77 15.54 -17.59
N LYS A 42 3.61 15.89 -18.15
CA LYS A 42 3.45 17.08 -19.01
C LYS A 42 3.73 18.41 -18.30
N LYS A 43 3.69 18.43 -16.96
CA LYS A 43 3.86 19.64 -16.14
C LYS A 43 5.20 19.71 -15.41
N ASN A 44 5.87 18.58 -15.13
CA ASN A 44 7.09 18.53 -14.31
C ASN A 44 7.92 17.27 -14.60
N ILE A 45 9.22 17.35 -14.35
CA ILE A 45 10.19 16.22 -14.40
C ILE A 45 9.86 15.12 -13.38
N ILE A 46 9.01 15.40 -12.40
CA ILE A 46 8.59 14.47 -11.35
C ILE A 46 7.23 13.91 -11.72
N VAL A 47 7.17 12.60 -11.91
CA VAL A 47 6.03 11.83 -12.44
C VAL A 47 4.86 11.71 -11.45
N LEU A 48 5.06 12.02 -10.17
CA LEU A 48 4.04 11.90 -9.14
C LEU A 48 3.79 13.23 -8.42
N PRO A 49 2.57 13.45 -7.92
CA PRO A 49 2.26 14.60 -7.08
C PRO A 49 3.15 14.65 -5.84
N HIS A 50 3.19 15.82 -5.20
CA HIS A 50 3.97 16.03 -3.98
C HIS A 50 3.64 14.97 -2.92
N VAL A 51 4.66 14.26 -2.48
CA VAL A 51 4.50 13.15 -1.53
C VAL A 51 4.42 13.72 -0.11
N ILE A 52 3.31 13.47 0.56
CA ILE A 52 3.15 13.74 1.99
C ILE A 52 3.84 12.66 2.82
N SER A 53 4.18 12.97 4.08
CA SER A 53 4.79 11.99 4.98
C SER A 53 3.84 10.82 5.23
N ASN A 54 4.40 9.64 5.53
CA ASN A 54 3.59 8.45 5.81
C ASN A 54 2.66 8.64 7.03
N GLN A 55 3.15 9.36 8.05
CA GLN A 55 2.34 9.71 9.21
C GLN A 55 1.14 10.54 8.80
N LYS A 56 1.35 11.64 8.08
CA LYS A 56 0.27 12.53 7.64
C LYS A 56 -0.72 11.82 6.70
N MET A 57 -0.24 10.90 5.86
CA MET A 57 -1.11 10.06 5.04
C MET A 57 -2.00 9.16 5.91
N ASN A 58 -1.45 8.55 6.95
CA ASN A 58 -2.22 7.71 7.86
C ASN A 58 -3.26 8.52 8.65
N ASP A 59 -2.93 9.75 9.06
CA ASP A 59 -3.87 10.64 9.72
C ASP A 59 -5.05 10.97 8.80
N TYR A 60 -4.78 11.35 7.55
CA TYR A 60 -5.84 11.59 6.56
C TYR A 60 -6.68 10.35 6.24
N LEU A 61 -6.09 9.14 6.27
CA LEU A 61 -6.85 7.91 6.07
C LEU A 61 -7.82 7.66 7.22
N LYS A 62 -7.46 8.01 8.46
CA LYS A 62 -8.35 7.93 9.63
C LYS A 62 -9.49 8.93 9.51
N ASP A 63 -9.17 10.19 9.19
CA ASP A 63 -10.18 11.24 8.98
C ASP A 63 -11.19 10.82 7.91
N LEU A 64 -10.72 10.27 6.79
CA LEU A 64 -11.58 9.75 5.73
C LEU A 64 -12.42 8.55 6.19
N GLY A 65 -11.85 7.66 6.99
CA GLY A 65 -12.57 6.51 7.55
C GLY A 65 -13.68 6.93 8.51
N GLU A 66 -13.43 7.94 9.34
CA GLU A 66 -14.42 8.54 10.23
C GLU A 66 -15.55 9.18 9.41
N LEU A 67 -15.22 10.00 8.41
CA LEU A 67 -16.20 10.60 7.50
C LEU A 67 -17.01 9.56 6.71
N ALA A 68 -16.43 8.39 6.44
CA ALA A 68 -17.10 7.28 5.77
C ALA A 68 -17.95 6.42 6.73
N GLY A 69 -17.98 6.73 8.04
CA GLY A 69 -18.77 6.02 9.04
C GLY A 69 -18.21 4.65 9.44
N PHE A 70 -16.88 4.49 9.45
CA PHE A 70 -16.25 3.25 9.93
C PHE A 70 -16.13 3.24 11.46
N ASP A 71 -17.25 3.43 12.17
CA ASP A 71 -17.31 3.65 13.61
C ASP A 71 -17.38 2.35 14.43
N ASP A 72 -17.47 1.19 13.78
CA ASP A 72 -17.49 -0.10 14.45
C ASP A 72 -16.33 -0.24 15.43
N LEU A 73 -16.61 -0.72 16.65
CA LEU A 73 -15.58 -1.04 17.64
C LEU A 73 -14.92 -2.39 17.31
N VAL A 74 -13.62 -2.37 17.13
CA VAL A 74 -12.79 -3.55 16.89
C VAL A 74 -12.01 -3.89 18.15
N GLU A 75 -12.14 -5.12 18.62
CA GLU A 75 -11.33 -5.63 19.73
C GLU A 75 -9.96 -6.09 19.22
N GLN A 76 -8.91 -5.51 19.78
CA GLN A 76 -7.55 -5.92 19.54
C GLN A 76 -6.99 -6.62 20.77
N HIS A 77 -6.39 -7.76 20.56
CA HIS A 77 -5.75 -8.54 21.61
C HIS A 77 -4.23 -8.44 21.48
N ARG A 78 -3.58 -8.00 22.53
CA ARG A 78 -2.12 -7.94 22.64
C ARG A 78 -1.66 -8.70 23.87
N TYR A 79 -0.58 -9.44 23.71
CA TYR A 79 0.07 -10.07 24.86
C TYR A 79 1.23 -9.20 25.34
N SER A 80 1.24 -8.87 26.64
CA SER A 80 2.35 -8.23 27.33
C SER A 80 2.86 -9.21 28.38
N GLY A 81 3.90 -9.97 28.02
CA GLY A 81 4.31 -11.16 28.78
C GLY A 81 3.18 -12.19 28.80
N SER A 82 2.79 -12.65 29.99
CA SER A 82 1.71 -13.64 30.17
C SER A 82 0.30 -13.02 30.22
N LYS A 83 0.18 -11.70 30.23
CA LYS A 83 -1.12 -11.01 30.36
C LYS A 83 -1.69 -10.67 28.98
N LYS A 84 -2.93 -11.09 28.73
CA LYS A 84 -3.71 -10.68 27.58
C LYS A 84 -4.30 -9.29 27.86
N VAL A 85 -3.92 -8.31 27.07
CA VAL A 85 -4.49 -6.96 27.08
C VAL A 85 -5.45 -6.84 25.91
N THR A 86 -6.71 -6.50 26.18
CA THR A 86 -7.73 -6.25 25.17
C THR A 86 -8.00 -4.76 25.10
N THR A 87 -7.87 -4.19 23.93
CA THR A 87 -8.17 -2.77 23.65
C THR A 87 -9.32 -2.71 22.66
N LYS A 88 -10.28 -1.84 22.88
CA LYS A 88 -11.33 -1.52 21.91
C LYS A 88 -10.98 -0.22 21.21
N THR A 89 -11.02 -0.23 19.89
CA THR A 89 -10.66 0.92 19.07
C THR A 89 -11.63 1.00 17.90
N GLU A 90 -12.04 2.19 17.54
CA GLU A 90 -12.86 2.43 16.37
C GLU A 90 -12.11 1.99 15.11
N LYS A 91 -12.83 1.39 14.17
CA LYS A 91 -12.29 0.80 12.96
C LYS A 91 -11.52 1.80 12.09
N TYR A 92 -11.99 3.06 12.01
CA TYR A 92 -11.27 4.11 11.27
C TYR A 92 -9.87 4.39 11.85
N ASN A 93 -9.68 4.28 13.16
CA ASN A 93 -8.37 4.46 13.81
C ASN A 93 -7.34 3.40 13.43
N LEU A 94 -7.78 2.26 12.90
CA LEU A 94 -6.93 1.17 12.43
C LEU A 94 -6.50 1.32 10.96
N LEU A 95 -7.05 2.32 10.26
CA LEU A 95 -6.70 2.56 8.86
C LEU A 95 -5.28 3.10 8.73
N THR A 96 -4.52 2.47 7.88
CA THR A 96 -3.15 2.85 7.54
C THR A 96 -2.87 2.57 6.07
N THR A 97 -1.80 3.14 5.53
CA THR A 97 -1.34 2.79 4.18
C THR A 97 -1.04 1.29 4.03
N HIS A 98 -0.73 0.61 5.12
CA HIS A 98 -0.53 -0.84 5.12
C HIS A 98 -1.83 -1.62 4.91
N ALA A 99 -2.97 -1.09 5.40
CA ALA A 99 -4.28 -1.68 5.17
C ALA A 99 -4.61 -1.74 3.67
N ALA A 100 -4.31 -0.69 2.91
CA ALA A 100 -4.52 -0.66 1.46
C ALA A 100 -3.73 -1.78 0.75
N ARG A 101 -2.50 -2.03 1.18
CA ARG A 101 -1.67 -3.13 0.64
C ARG A 101 -2.28 -4.51 0.94
N ARG A 102 -2.78 -4.70 2.15
CA ARG A 102 -3.45 -5.95 2.56
C ARG A 102 -4.72 -6.18 1.74
N THR A 103 -5.55 -5.14 1.61
CA THR A 103 -6.76 -5.19 0.79
C THR A 103 -6.44 -5.54 -0.67
N PHE A 104 -5.40 -4.95 -1.25
CA PHE A 104 -4.96 -5.29 -2.60
C PHE A 104 -4.61 -6.78 -2.73
N VAL A 105 -3.85 -7.34 -1.77
CA VAL A 105 -3.51 -8.76 -1.77
C VAL A 105 -4.77 -9.63 -1.72
N THR A 106 -5.66 -9.36 -0.77
CA THR A 106 -6.92 -10.12 -0.61
C THR A 106 -7.75 -10.09 -1.88
N VAL A 107 -8.05 -8.89 -2.39
CA VAL A 107 -8.89 -8.73 -3.59
C VAL A 107 -8.24 -9.36 -4.83
N ALA A 108 -6.92 -9.27 -4.97
CA ALA A 108 -6.23 -9.89 -6.09
C ALA A 108 -6.34 -11.42 -6.05
N LEU A 109 -6.18 -12.02 -4.88
CA LEU A 109 -6.33 -13.47 -4.70
C LEU A 109 -7.78 -13.92 -4.92
N GLU A 110 -8.77 -13.18 -4.41
CA GLU A 110 -10.20 -13.44 -4.63
C GLU A 110 -10.58 -13.38 -6.12
N LYS A 111 -9.92 -12.51 -6.88
CA LYS A 111 -10.07 -12.42 -8.34
C LYS A 111 -9.30 -13.49 -9.11
N GLY A 112 -8.66 -14.44 -8.43
CA GLY A 112 -7.97 -15.56 -9.03
C GLY A 112 -6.55 -15.24 -9.54
N PHE A 113 -5.97 -14.13 -9.14
CA PHE A 113 -4.55 -13.88 -9.46
C PHE A 113 -3.65 -14.87 -8.71
N ARG A 114 -2.65 -15.39 -9.41
CA ARG A 114 -1.70 -16.32 -8.81
C ARG A 114 -0.89 -15.64 -7.71
N PRO A 115 -0.75 -16.29 -6.54
CA PRO A 115 0.01 -15.70 -5.41
C PRO A 115 1.40 -15.20 -5.77
N GLU A 116 2.12 -15.94 -6.63
CA GLU A 116 3.48 -15.56 -7.04
C GLU A 116 3.52 -14.23 -7.81
N VAL A 117 2.47 -13.95 -8.60
CA VAL A 117 2.32 -12.69 -9.34
C VAL A 117 2.07 -11.55 -8.36
N VAL A 118 1.12 -11.75 -7.43
CA VAL A 118 0.78 -10.75 -6.41
C VAL A 118 1.98 -10.46 -5.50
N MET A 119 2.74 -11.49 -5.11
CA MET A 119 3.97 -11.34 -4.33
C MET A 119 5.02 -10.49 -5.06
N LYS A 120 5.22 -10.69 -6.36
CA LYS A 120 6.13 -9.86 -7.17
C LYS A 120 5.70 -8.41 -7.21
N MET A 121 4.40 -8.14 -7.41
CA MET A 121 3.85 -6.78 -7.44
C MET A 121 3.98 -6.08 -6.08
N THR A 122 3.77 -6.81 -5.00
CA THR A 122 3.83 -6.29 -3.63
C THR A 122 5.23 -6.35 -3.01
N GLY A 123 6.18 -7.06 -3.63
CA GLY A 123 7.56 -7.21 -3.12
C GLY A 123 7.67 -8.13 -1.91
N HIS A 124 6.74 -9.07 -1.73
CA HIS A 124 6.88 -10.12 -0.71
C HIS A 124 7.85 -11.19 -1.18
N LYS A 125 8.84 -11.51 -0.34
CA LYS A 125 9.85 -12.56 -0.63
C LYS A 125 9.46 -13.93 -0.11
N ASN A 126 8.68 -13.96 0.95
CA ASN A 126 8.34 -15.18 1.67
C ASN A 126 6.82 -15.36 1.70
N TYR A 127 6.38 -16.57 1.34
CA TYR A 127 4.97 -16.93 1.32
C TYR A 127 4.31 -16.85 2.71
N ALA A 128 5.06 -17.19 3.77
CA ALA A 128 4.56 -17.08 5.14
C ALA A 128 4.26 -15.61 5.52
N THR A 129 5.12 -14.67 5.11
CA THR A 129 4.87 -13.23 5.31
C THR A 129 3.70 -12.72 4.47
N PHE A 130 3.53 -13.29 3.27
CA PHE A 130 2.44 -12.96 2.37
C PHE A 130 1.09 -13.44 2.92
N ASN A 131 1.00 -14.67 3.44
CA ASN A 131 -0.22 -15.21 4.05
C ASN A 131 -0.61 -14.54 5.38
N GLY A 132 0.33 -13.90 6.07
CA GLY A 132 0.07 -13.10 7.27
C GLY A 132 -0.37 -11.66 6.97
N THR A 133 -0.48 -11.33 5.70
CA THR A 133 -0.92 -10.03 5.22
C THR A 133 -2.41 -10.06 4.92
#